data_7bdd24f31f463a361c18f3cf2e18640e
#
_entry.id   7bdd24f31f463a361c18f3cf2e18640e
#
_cell.length_a   1.000
_cell.length_b   1.000
_cell.length_c   1.000
_cell.angle_alpha   90.00
_cell.angle_beta   90.00
_cell.angle_gamma   90.00
#
_symmetry.space_group_name_H-M   'P 1'
#
loop_
_entity.id
_entity.type
_entity.pdbx_description
1 polymer ?
#
loop_
_entity_poly.entity_id
_entity_poly.type
_entity_poly.pdbx_seq_one_letter_code
_entity_poly.pdbx_strand_id
1 'polypeptide(L)'
;MVFLRFASLGLLILSLSACGLLPEQEDETKDWSANQFYSRASAELADANYQQAIKYYEMLEARFPFGRYAMQAQLDVAYAYYKFDEPESAIAAADRFIKLNPTDPHVDYAYYLKGVVNFTRNIGFFDRFVPVDAAQRDPGAARQSFNDFAELVRRFPNSKYTPDAIQRMVFLRNNLAQSEVIAARYYMKRGALLAAANRAQYVVENYERTPAMKQALELLIEAYDGLGMEQLAQDTRRVLALNEEQGTFKDFETAKPRTLGRKVWDFIGLDRN
;
A
#
# COMPACT_ATOMS: atom_id res chain seq x y z
N MET A 1 2.00 26.09 -62.37
CA MET A 1 1.96 24.90 -61.46
C MET A 1 3.35 24.34 -61.09
N VAL A 2 4.34 24.38 -61.95
CA VAL A 2 5.69 23.85 -61.67
C VAL A 2 6.43 24.68 -60.60
N PHE A 3 6.36 26.01 -60.62
CA PHE A 3 6.98 26.89 -59.62
C PHE A 3 6.44 26.68 -58.19
N LEU A 4 5.16 26.40 -58.02
CA LEU A 4 4.55 26.14 -56.72
C LEU A 4 5.05 24.83 -56.11
N ARG A 5 5.34 23.83 -56.94
CA ARG A 5 5.91 22.53 -56.50
C ARG A 5 7.36 22.64 -56.04
N PHE A 6 8.16 23.47 -56.71
CA PHE A 6 9.54 23.72 -56.27
C PHE A 6 9.61 24.59 -55.01
N ALA A 7 8.70 25.53 -54.81
CA ALA A 7 8.58 26.34 -53.58
C ALA A 7 8.18 25.48 -52.37
N SER A 8 7.21 24.56 -52.56
CA SER A 8 6.81 23.64 -51.48
C SER A 8 7.92 22.62 -51.14
N LEU A 9 8.68 22.13 -52.13
CA LEU A 9 9.80 21.23 -51.86
C LEU A 9 10.94 21.93 -51.13
N GLY A 10 11.23 23.20 -51.49
CA GLY A 10 12.22 24.03 -50.80
C GLY A 10 11.85 24.32 -49.34
N LEU A 11 10.56 24.59 -49.07
CA LEU A 11 10.05 24.82 -47.73
C LEU A 11 10.13 23.54 -46.84
N LEU A 12 9.88 22.38 -47.47
CA LEU A 12 9.99 21.08 -46.77
C LEU A 12 11.43 20.74 -46.40
N ILE A 13 12.40 21.06 -47.28
CA ILE A 13 13.83 20.84 -47.00
C ILE A 13 14.35 21.80 -45.94
N LEU A 14 13.90 23.04 -45.90
CA LEU A 14 14.23 23.99 -44.81
C LEU A 14 13.67 23.58 -43.45
N SER A 15 12.50 22.97 -43.42
CA SER A 15 11.91 22.50 -42.14
C SER A 15 12.62 21.25 -41.58
N LEU A 16 13.23 20.43 -42.40
CA LEU A 16 14.04 19.27 -41.94
C LEU A 16 15.41 19.69 -41.37
N SER A 17 15.92 20.85 -41.74
CA SER A 17 17.23 21.34 -41.27
C SER A 17 17.14 22.06 -39.93
N ALA A 18 15.96 22.34 -39.40
CA ALA A 18 15.76 23.06 -38.14
C ALA A 18 16.01 22.21 -36.89
N CYS A 19 16.05 20.89 -36.97
CA CYS A 19 16.28 20.00 -35.83
C CYS A 19 17.71 20.06 -35.24
N GLY A 20 18.68 20.70 -35.92
CA GLY A 20 20.07 20.80 -35.47
C GLY A 20 20.44 22.12 -34.77
N LEU A 21 19.48 23.06 -34.62
CA LEU A 21 19.73 24.40 -34.05
C LEU A 21 19.30 24.59 -32.61
N LEU A 22 18.81 23.53 -31.93
CA LEU A 22 18.57 23.61 -30.53
C LEU A 22 19.93 23.58 -29.80
N PRO A 23 20.21 24.55 -28.93
CA PRO A 23 21.43 24.52 -28.14
C PRO A 23 21.46 23.21 -27.35
N GLU A 24 22.56 22.48 -27.44
CA GLU A 24 22.80 21.29 -26.63
C GLU A 24 22.72 21.72 -25.16
N GLN A 25 21.74 21.17 -24.42
CA GLN A 25 21.56 21.52 -23.04
C GLN A 25 22.77 20.95 -22.28
N GLU A 26 23.71 21.82 -21.87
CA GLU A 26 24.87 21.40 -21.10
C GLU A 26 24.40 20.67 -19.84
N ASP A 27 24.89 19.45 -19.67
CA ASP A 27 24.61 18.66 -18.45
C ASP A 27 25.42 19.22 -17.29
N GLU A 28 24.81 20.12 -16.51
CA GLU A 28 25.41 20.75 -15.31
C GLU A 28 25.93 19.72 -14.32
N THR A 29 25.48 18.46 -14.40
CA THR A 29 25.88 17.40 -13.49
C THR A 29 27.03 16.54 -14.00
N LYS A 30 27.60 16.88 -15.20
CA LYS A 30 28.60 16.06 -15.90
C LYS A 30 29.80 15.68 -15.01
N ASP A 31 30.26 16.61 -14.21
CA ASP A 31 31.46 16.45 -13.38
C ASP A 31 31.13 16.14 -11.88
N TRP A 32 29.85 15.84 -11.58
CA TRP A 32 29.47 15.56 -10.23
C TRP A 32 29.95 14.17 -9.77
N SER A 33 30.49 14.14 -8.56
CA SER A 33 30.80 12.91 -7.84
C SER A 33 29.54 12.24 -7.27
N ALA A 34 29.61 10.96 -6.89
CA ALA A 34 28.53 10.24 -6.25
C ALA A 34 28.03 10.95 -4.96
N ASN A 35 28.95 11.56 -4.18
CA ASN A 35 28.59 12.33 -2.99
C ASN A 35 27.77 13.58 -3.34
N GLN A 36 28.15 14.31 -4.42
CA GLN A 36 27.41 15.51 -4.83
C GLN A 36 26.00 15.17 -5.29
N PHE A 37 25.83 14.11 -6.10
CA PHE A 37 24.51 13.62 -6.49
C PHE A 37 23.68 13.26 -5.25
N TYR A 38 24.23 12.44 -4.36
CA TYR A 38 23.53 12.02 -3.16
C TYR A 38 23.12 13.20 -2.27
N SER A 39 24.05 14.11 -1.99
CA SER A 39 23.78 15.30 -1.16
C SER A 39 22.71 16.19 -1.77
N ARG A 40 22.75 16.39 -3.10
CA ARG A 40 21.74 17.19 -3.80
C ARG A 40 20.37 16.50 -3.78
N ALA A 41 20.31 15.21 -4.09
CA ALA A 41 19.07 14.43 -4.03
C ALA A 41 18.44 14.45 -2.63
N SER A 42 19.25 14.27 -1.59
CA SER A 42 18.78 14.32 -0.20
C SER A 42 18.26 15.70 0.21
N ALA A 43 18.88 16.80 -0.28
CA ALA A 43 18.39 18.15 -0.04
C ALA A 43 17.01 18.35 -0.71
N GLU A 44 16.87 17.97 -2.00
CA GLU A 44 15.58 18.05 -2.71
C GLU A 44 14.50 17.21 -2.03
N LEU A 45 14.86 16.03 -1.51
CA LEU A 45 13.94 15.17 -0.75
C LEU A 45 13.47 15.84 0.55
N ALA A 46 14.40 16.50 1.27
CA ALA A 46 14.08 17.23 2.50
C ALA A 46 13.18 18.44 2.24
N ASP A 47 13.37 19.12 1.11
CA ASP A 47 12.56 20.25 0.65
C ASP A 47 11.23 19.82 0.01
N ALA A 48 10.90 18.53 0.05
CA ALA A 48 9.72 17.91 -0.58
C ALA A 48 9.65 18.07 -2.11
N ASN A 49 10.77 18.36 -2.77
CA ASN A 49 10.91 18.39 -4.22
C ASN A 49 11.13 16.97 -4.77
N TYR A 50 10.17 16.09 -4.53
CA TYR A 50 10.31 14.64 -4.74
C TYR A 50 10.71 14.28 -6.18
N GLN A 51 10.12 14.92 -7.18
CA GLN A 51 10.46 14.69 -8.59
C GLN A 51 11.94 14.96 -8.87
N GLN A 52 12.50 16.05 -8.34
CA GLN A 52 13.89 16.39 -8.54
C GLN A 52 14.83 15.46 -7.74
N ALA A 53 14.41 15.07 -6.54
CA ALA A 53 15.13 14.07 -5.73
C ALA A 53 15.23 12.73 -6.48
N ILE A 54 14.12 12.23 -7.02
CA ILE A 54 14.08 11.00 -7.83
C ILE A 54 15.07 11.10 -8.99
N LYS A 55 15.01 12.19 -9.77
CA LYS A 55 15.92 12.42 -10.90
C LYS A 55 17.39 12.31 -10.48
N TYR A 56 17.79 12.94 -9.40
CA TYR A 56 19.19 12.91 -8.96
C TYR A 56 19.59 11.54 -8.38
N TYR A 57 18.71 10.83 -7.68
CA TYR A 57 18.98 9.46 -7.23
C TYR A 57 19.15 8.50 -8.38
N GLU A 58 18.30 8.58 -9.42
CA GLU A 58 18.40 7.75 -10.63
C GLU A 58 19.68 8.06 -11.43
N MET A 59 20.04 9.35 -11.56
CA MET A 59 21.29 9.74 -12.21
C MET A 59 22.51 9.22 -11.43
N LEU A 60 22.46 9.22 -10.09
CA LEU A 60 23.48 8.62 -9.25
C LEU A 60 23.63 7.13 -9.52
N GLU A 61 22.50 6.38 -9.50
CA GLU A 61 22.51 4.94 -9.79
C GLU A 61 23.05 4.61 -11.19
N ALA A 62 22.67 5.42 -12.19
CA ALA A 62 23.11 5.21 -13.56
C ALA A 62 24.62 5.45 -13.75
N ARG A 63 25.19 6.47 -13.09
CA ARG A 63 26.62 6.83 -13.25
C ARG A 63 27.54 6.10 -12.29
N PHE A 64 27.07 5.83 -11.08
CA PHE A 64 27.82 5.22 -9.99
C PHE A 64 27.06 4.03 -9.41
N PRO A 65 26.91 2.91 -10.14
CA PRO A 65 26.02 1.81 -9.73
C PRO A 65 26.51 1.04 -8.49
N PHE A 66 27.71 1.32 -8.00
CA PHE A 66 28.32 0.64 -6.88
C PHE A 66 28.78 1.58 -5.78
N GLY A 67 28.87 1.07 -4.56
CA GLY A 67 29.34 1.78 -3.40
C GLY A 67 28.19 2.29 -2.49
N ARG A 68 28.61 2.84 -1.33
CA ARG A 68 27.65 3.19 -0.26
C ARG A 68 26.57 4.19 -0.70
N TYR A 69 26.92 5.17 -1.54
CA TYR A 69 25.96 6.15 -2.01
C TYR A 69 24.93 5.56 -2.97
N ALA A 70 25.35 4.62 -3.81
CA ALA A 70 24.41 3.91 -4.70
C ALA A 70 23.42 3.05 -3.89
N MET A 71 23.90 2.29 -2.91
CA MET A 71 23.02 1.49 -2.05
C MET A 71 22.01 2.35 -1.29
N GLN A 72 22.47 3.46 -0.70
CA GLN A 72 21.58 4.36 0.01
C GLN A 72 20.59 5.05 -0.95
N ALA A 73 21.05 5.46 -2.13
CA ALA A 73 20.19 6.08 -3.16
C ALA A 73 19.07 5.13 -3.63
N GLN A 74 19.37 3.82 -3.79
CA GLN A 74 18.36 2.81 -4.13
C GLN A 74 17.25 2.71 -3.09
N LEU A 75 17.56 2.91 -1.84
CA LEU A 75 16.57 2.89 -0.76
C LEU A 75 15.80 4.22 -0.69
N ASP A 76 16.52 5.34 -0.79
CA ASP A 76 15.94 6.67 -0.68
C ASP A 76 15.05 7.02 -1.90
N VAL A 77 15.37 6.51 -3.10
CA VAL A 77 14.51 6.69 -4.28
C VAL A 77 13.17 5.97 -4.12
N ALA A 78 13.16 4.80 -3.47
CA ALA A 78 11.91 4.11 -3.17
C ALA A 78 11.01 4.95 -2.24
N TYR A 79 11.60 5.61 -1.25
CA TYR A 79 10.89 6.55 -0.38
C TYR A 79 10.44 7.81 -1.14
N ALA A 80 11.28 8.36 -2.01
CA ALA A 80 10.94 9.52 -2.83
C ALA A 80 9.75 9.24 -3.75
N TYR A 81 9.70 8.08 -4.41
CA TYR A 81 8.55 7.63 -5.19
C TYR A 81 7.28 7.50 -4.35
N TYR A 82 7.38 6.92 -3.14
CA TYR A 82 6.25 6.87 -2.21
C TYR A 82 5.71 8.26 -1.86
N LYS A 83 6.60 9.22 -1.60
CA LYS A 83 6.21 10.61 -1.27
C LYS A 83 5.66 11.36 -2.49
N PHE A 84 6.08 11.00 -3.69
CA PHE A 84 5.61 11.57 -4.96
C PHE A 84 4.28 10.96 -5.44
N ASP A 85 3.69 10.04 -4.67
CA ASP A 85 2.44 9.32 -4.99
C ASP A 85 2.58 8.40 -6.22
N GLU A 86 3.75 7.79 -6.38
CA GLU A 86 4.05 6.75 -7.37
C GLU A 86 4.23 5.38 -6.70
N PRO A 87 3.15 4.74 -6.25
CA PRO A 87 3.23 3.53 -5.43
C PRO A 87 3.86 2.35 -6.16
N GLU A 88 3.61 2.17 -7.46
CA GLU A 88 4.20 1.09 -8.26
C GLU A 88 5.71 1.25 -8.39
N SER A 89 6.18 2.46 -8.65
CA SER A 89 7.61 2.78 -8.73
C SER A 89 8.30 2.58 -7.38
N ALA A 90 7.64 2.99 -6.29
CA ALA A 90 8.14 2.80 -4.93
C ALA A 90 8.32 1.31 -4.57
N ILE A 91 7.31 0.47 -4.87
CA ILE A 91 7.38 -0.97 -4.62
C ILE A 91 8.48 -1.61 -5.49
N ALA A 92 8.55 -1.26 -6.78
CA ALA A 92 9.56 -1.80 -7.69
C ALA A 92 10.99 -1.43 -7.25
N ALA A 93 11.20 -0.19 -6.78
CA ALA A 93 12.50 0.25 -6.27
C ALA A 93 12.86 -0.48 -4.96
N ALA A 94 11.90 -0.66 -4.04
CA ALA A 94 12.10 -1.43 -2.81
C ALA A 94 12.42 -2.91 -3.10
N ASP A 95 11.70 -3.54 -4.03
CA ASP A 95 11.96 -4.93 -4.44
C ASP A 95 13.34 -5.08 -5.08
N ARG A 96 13.74 -4.11 -5.91
CA ARG A 96 15.08 -4.07 -6.50
C ARG A 96 16.15 -3.99 -5.42
N PHE A 97 15.98 -3.11 -4.41
CA PHE A 97 16.90 -3.00 -3.28
C PHE A 97 17.01 -4.32 -2.52
N ILE A 98 15.90 -4.94 -2.16
CA ILE A 98 15.86 -6.23 -1.45
C ILE A 98 16.60 -7.31 -2.23
N LYS A 99 16.39 -7.34 -3.55
CA LYS A 99 17.03 -8.35 -4.42
C LYS A 99 18.53 -8.14 -4.56
N LEU A 100 18.98 -6.90 -4.68
CA LEU A 100 20.41 -6.57 -4.89
C LEU A 100 21.21 -6.55 -3.59
N ASN A 101 20.57 -6.20 -2.47
CA ASN A 101 21.21 -5.98 -1.17
C ASN A 101 20.53 -6.79 -0.05
N PRO A 102 20.38 -8.12 -0.16
CA PRO A 102 19.57 -8.92 0.78
C PRO A 102 20.13 -8.97 2.21
N THR A 103 21.39 -8.64 2.40
CA THR A 103 22.08 -8.64 3.69
C THR A 103 22.40 -7.23 4.21
N ASP A 104 21.90 -6.19 3.54
CA ASP A 104 22.10 -4.81 4.00
C ASP A 104 21.40 -4.59 5.35
N PRO A 105 22.02 -3.86 6.29
CA PRO A 105 21.41 -3.57 7.60
C PRO A 105 20.05 -2.84 7.54
N HIS A 106 19.72 -2.19 6.42
CA HIS A 106 18.47 -1.46 6.21
C HIS A 106 17.47 -2.20 5.31
N VAL A 107 17.71 -3.45 5.00
CA VAL A 107 16.79 -4.23 4.14
C VAL A 107 15.41 -4.39 4.79
N ASP A 108 15.34 -4.42 6.11
CA ASP A 108 14.09 -4.42 6.88
C ASP A 108 13.23 -3.17 6.59
N TYR A 109 13.85 -2.01 6.40
CA TYR A 109 13.14 -0.79 5.99
C TYR A 109 12.51 -0.92 4.59
N ALA A 110 13.19 -1.56 3.64
CA ALA A 110 12.62 -1.77 2.31
C ALA A 110 11.37 -2.67 2.37
N TYR A 111 11.36 -3.74 3.17
CA TYR A 111 10.18 -4.55 3.44
C TYR A 111 9.06 -3.74 4.11
N TYR A 112 9.40 -2.94 5.10
CA TYR A 112 8.45 -2.06 5.78
C TYR A 112 7.83 -1.04 4.82
N LEU A 113 8.63 -0.39 3.98
CA LEU A 113 8.17 0.60 3.01
C LEU A 113 7.15 0.02 2.02
N LYS A 114 7.35 -1.19 1.53
CA LYS A 114 6.35 -1.88 0.68
C LYS A 114 5.00 -2.00 1.39
N GLY A 115 5.01 -2.46 2.64
CA GLY A 115 3.81 -2.55 3.46
C GLY A 115 3.13 -1.19 3.64
N VAL A 116 3.90 -0.12 3.89
CA VAL A 116 3.38 1.25 4.05
C VAL A 116 2.79 1.79 2.75
N VAL A 117 3.44 1.57 1.61
CA VAL A 117 2.94 1.99 0.29
C VAL A 117 1.57 1.37 0.01
N ASN A 118 1.44 0.04 0.16
CA ASN A 118 0.17 -0.65 -0.04
C ASN A 118 -0.88 -0.27 1.03
N PHE A 119 -0.46 0.02 2.26
CA PHE A 119 -1.34 0.52 3.31
C PHE A 119 -1.95 1.87 2.95
N THR A 120 -1.15 2.78 2.43
CA THR A 120 -1.58 4.13 2.03
C THR A 120 -2.51 4.08 0.82
N ARG A 121 -2.24 3.21 -0.16
CA ARG A 121 -3.16 2.95 -1.30
C ARG A 121 -4.55 2.53 -0.83
N ASN A 122 -4.64 1.72 0.22
CA ASN A 122 -5.91 1.30 0.80
C ASN A 122 -6.68 2.46 1.45
N ILE A 123 -6.00 3.51 1.93
CA ILE A 123 -6.62 4.63 2.63
C ILE A 123 -7.08 5.75 1.68
N GLY A 124 -6.64 5.83 0.46
CA GLY A 124 -7.06 6.79 -0.58
C GLY A 124 -6.92 8.29 -0.21
N PHE A 125 -6.63 9.11 -1.21
CA PHE A 125 -6.42 10.56 -1.03
C PHE A 125 -7.66 11.32 -0.53
N PHE A 126 -8.85 10.87 -0.91
CA PHE A 126 -10.12 11.54 -0.56
C PHE A 126 -10.62 11.29 0.87
N ASP A 127 -10.06 10.30 1.59
CA ASP A 127 -10.44 10.02 2.98
C ASP A 127 -10.14 11.16 3.94
N ARG A 128 -9.29 12.06 3.52
CA ARG A 128 -9.02 13.31 4.21
C ARG A 128 -10.26 14.21 4.32
N PHE A 129 -11.17 14.10 3.36
CA PHE A 129 -12.35 14.98 3.22
C PHE A 129 -13.66 14.25 3.47
N VAL A 130 -13.74 12.97 3.17
CA VAL A 130 -14.94 12.15 3.35
C VAL A 130 -14.52 10.84 4.03
N PRO A 131 -14.88 10.62 5.29
CA PRO A 131 -14.57 9.37 5.99
C PRO A 131 -15.36 8.23 5.33
N VAL A 132 -14.71 7.49 4.45
CA VAL A 132 -15.24 6.25 3.88
C VAL A 132 -14.75 5.10 4.77
N ASP A 133 -15.69 4.20 5.11
CA ASP A 133 -15.35 2.99 5.86
C ASP A 133 -14.35 2.14 5.04
N ALA A 134 -13.14 1.96 5.58
CA ALA A 134 -12.07 1.23 4.93
C ALA A 134 -12.47 -0.22 4.55
N ALA A 135 -13.45 -0.79 5.26
CA ALA A 135 -13.97 -2.12 4.98
C ALA A 135 -14.87 -2.20 3.73
N GLN A 136 -15.31 -1.06 3.19
CA GLN A 136 -16.12 -0.99 1.95
C GLN A 136 -15.29 -0.85 0.68
N ARG A 137 -13.96 -0.79 0.80
CA ARG A 137 -13.03 -0.65 -0.32
C ARG A 137 -12.61 -1.98 -0.89
N ASP A 138 -11.94 -1.93 -2.05
CA ASP A 138 -11.28 -3.10 -2.61
C ASP A 138 -10.27 -3.69 -1.60
N PRO A 139 -10.45 -4.94 -1.17
CA PRO A 139 -9.57 -5.57 -0.20
C PRO A 139 -8.20 -5.95 -0.77
N GLY A 140 -7.95 -5.78 -2.07
CA GLY A 140 -6.71 -6.20 -2.73
C GLY A 140 -5.47 -5.52 -2.14
N ALA A 141 -5.46 -4.19 -2.08
CA ALA A 141 -4.34 -3.44 -1.49
C ALA A 141 -4.17 -3.72 0.01
N ALA A 142 -5.28 -3.91 0.75
CA ALA A 142 -5.25 -4.27 2.16
C ALA A 142 -4.60 -5.65 2.39
N ARG A 143 -4.93 -6.65 1.58
CA ARG A 143 -4.30 -7.98 1.63
C ARG A 143 -2.82 -7.92 1.28
N GLN A 144 -2.47 -7.16 0.25
CA GLN A 144 -1.07 -7.01 -0.14
C GLN A 144 -0.25 -6.35 0.96
N SER A 145 -0.75 -5.25 1.54
CA SER A 145 -0.12 -4.59 2.69
C SER A 145 0.06 -5.53 3.88
N PHE A 146 -0.99 -6.31 4.21
CA PHE A 146 -0.90 -7.31 5.28
C PHE A 146 0.21 -8.34 5.01
N ASN A 147 0.32 -8.85 3.78
CA ASN A 147 1.32 -9.82 3.39
C ASN A 147 2.74 -9.22 3.45
N ASP A 148 2.92 -7.99 3.00
CA ASP A 148 4.22 -7.29 3.05
C ASP A 148 4.69 -7.09 4.50
N PHE A 149 3.79 -6.65 5.40
CA PHE A 149 4.10 -6.53 6.82
C PHE A 149 4.33 -7.89 7.49
N ALA A 150 3.57 -8.92 7.12
CA ALA A 150 3.78 -10.27 7.64
C ALA A 150 5.15 -10.82 7.26
N GLU A 151 5.62 -10.54 6.03
CA GLU A 151 6.95 -10.92 5.57
C GLU A 151 8.04 -10.19 6.35
N LEU A 152 7.88 -8.88 6.61
CA LEU A 152 8.77 -8.12 7.50
C LEU A 152 8.86 -8.75 8.89
N VAL A 153 7.71 -8.98 9.54
CA VAL A 153 7.65 -9.53 10.90
C VAL A 153 8.29 -10.91 10.97
N ARG A 154 8.08 -11.75 9.95
CA ARG A 154 8.63 -13.09 9.87
C ARG A 154 10.15 -13.08 9.70
N ARG A 155 10.68 -12.22 8.81
CA ARG A 155 12.12 -12.17 8.49
C ARG A 155 12.92 -11.38 9.52
N PHE A 156 12.33 -10.30 10.03
CA PHE A 156 13.00 -9.34 10.91
C PHE A 156 12.22 -9.08 12.20
N PRO A 157 12.03 -10.10 13.06
CA PRO A 157 11.20 -9.99 14.26
C PRO A 157 11.72 -8.92 15.25
N ASN A 158 13.00 -8.61 15.21
CA ASN A 158 13.66 -7.62 16.07
C ASN A 158 13.87 -6.26 15.39
N SER A 159 13.32 -6.04 14.20
CA SER A 159 13.39 -4.74 13.52
C SER A 159 12.64 -3.67 14.31
N LYS A 160 13.15 -2.44 14.31
CA LYS A 160 12.46 -1.27 14.90
C LYS A 160 11.11 -0.99 14.27
N TYR A 161 10.86 -1.48 13.05
CA TYR A 161 9.61 -1.32 12.31
C TYR A 161 8.56 -2.40 12.64
N THR A 162 8.97 -3.52 13.22
CA THR A 162 8.09 -4.66 13.54
C THR A 162 6.92 -4.30 14.45
N PRO A 163 7.08 -3.51 15.54
CA PRO A 163 5.95 -3.15 16.40
C PRO A 163 4.85 -2.36 15.66
N ASP A 164 5.24 -1.43 14.79
CA ASP A 164 4.31 -0.66 13.96
C ASP A 164 3.63 -1.55 12.91
N ALA A 165 4.40 -2.40 12.24
CA ALA A 165 3.88 -3.35 11.26
C ALA A 165 2.79 -4.25 11.88
N ILE A 166 3.00 -4.77 13.09
CA ILE A 166 2.01 -5.59 13.81
C ILE A 166 0.72 -4.80 14.07
N GLN A 167 0.81 -3.54 14.51
CA GLN A 167 -0.37 -2.70 14.73
C GLN A 167 -1.17 -2.48 13.45
N ARG A 168 -0.47 -2.22 12.33
CA ARG A 168 -1.11 -2.09 11.00
C ARG A 168 -1.74 -3.40 10.53
N MET A 169 -1.07 -4.53 10.77
CA MET A 169 -1.62 -5.85 10.46
C MET A 169 -2.93 -6.13 11.23
N VAL A 170 -3.01 -5.77 12.51
CA VAL A 170 -4.26 -5.89 13.30
C VAL A 170 -5.36 -5.03 12.69
N PHE A 171 -5.06 -3.79 12.33
CA PHE A 171 -6.00 -2.90 11.67
C PHE A 171 -6.50 -3.46 10.33
N LEU A 172 -5.58 -3.89 9.47
CA LEU A 172 -5.89 -4.48 8.16
C LEU A 172 -6.73 -5.75 8.30
N ARG A 173 -6.39 -6.63 9.24
CA ARG A 173 -7.13 -7.85 9.52
C ARG A 173 -8.57 -7.57 9.94
N ASN A 174 -8.79 -6.60 10.81
CA ASN A 174 -10.12 -6.21 11.24
C ASN A 174 -10.95 -5.64 10.06
N ASN A 175 -10.35 -4.82 9.20
CA ASN A 175 -11.03 -4.28 8.03
C ASN A 175 -11.35 -5.36 6.99
N LEU A 176 -10.43 -6.30 6.75
CA LEU A 176 -10.66 -7.43 5.85
C LEU A 176 -11.81 -8.32 6.36
N ALA A 177 -11.84 -8.61 7.66
CA ALA A 177 -12.94 -9.35 8.26
C ALA A 177 -14.28 -8.62 8.12
N GLN A 178 -14.30 -7.31 8.36
CA GLN A 178 -15.50 -6.49 8.22
C GLN A 178 -15.98 -6.40 6.77
N SER A 179 -15.07 -6.37 5.78
CA SER A 179 -15.44 -6.37 4.37
C SER A 179 -16.17 -7.66 3.96
N GLU A 180 -15.77 -8.80 4.50
CA GLU A 180 -16.46 -10.09 4.26
C GLU A 180 -17.86 -10.09 4.91
N VAL A 181 -18.03 -9.52 6.12
CA VAL A 181 -19.34 -9.36 6.76
C VAL A 181 -20.26 -8.45 5.93
N ILE A 182 -19.73 -7.36 5.37
CA ILE A 182 -20.49 -6.46 4.48
C ILE A 182 -20.95 -7.22 3.24
N ALA A 183 -20.06 -8.04 2.64
CA ALA A 183 -20.40 -8.89 1.51
C ALA A 183 -21.46 -9.95 1.87
N ALA A 184 -21.35 -10.60 3.04
CA ALA A 184 -22.34 -11.54 3.53
C ALA A 184 -23.72 -10.89 3.68
N ARG A 185 -23.80 -9.71 4.30
CA ARG A 185 -25.05 -8.95 4.41
C ARG A 185 -25.66 -8.56 3.07
N TYR A 186 -24.82 -8.19 2.10
CA TYR A 186 -25.28 -7.91 0.76
C TYR A 186 -25.96 -9.14 0.12
N TYR A 187 -25.32 -10.32 0.24
CA TYR A 187 -25.89 -11.57 -0.26
C TYR A 187 -27.17 -11.99 0.48
N MET A 188 -27.25 -11.79 1.81
CA MET A 188 -28.50 -12.00 2.58
C MET A 188 -29.64 -11.18 2.01
N LYS A 189 -29.42 -9.87 1.79
CA LYS A 189 -30.44 -8.96 1.20
C LYS A 189 -30.89 -9.38 -0.20
N ARG A 190 -30.05 -10.10 -0.93
CA ARG A 190 -30.35 -10.63 -2.27
C ARG A 190 -31.00 -12.01 -2.25
N GLY A 191 -31.18 -12.63 -1.08
CA GLY A 191 -31.67 -14.00 -0.95
C GLY A 191 -30.65 -15.07 -1.40
N ALA A 192 -29.40 -14.69 -1.64
CA ALA A 192 -28.31 -15.60 -2.01
C ALA A 192 -27.68 -16.23 -0.76
N LEU A 193 -28.48 -17.00 -0.01
CA LEU A 193 -28.15 -17.50 1.33
C LEU A 193 -26.87 -18.33 1.37
N LEU A 194 -26.63 -19.20 0.39
CA LEU A 194 -25.39 -19.99 0.34
C LEU A 194 -24.14 -19.10 0.16
N ALA A 195 -24.24 -18.07 -0.69
CA ALA A 195 -23.14 -17.12 -0.86
C ALA A 195 -22.89 -16.31 0.43
N ALA A 196 -23.95 -15.93 1.14
CA ALA A 196 -23.85 -15.27 2.44
C ALA A 196 -23.18 -16.17 3.47
N ALA A 197 -23.62 -17.44 3.58
CA ALA A 197 -23.02 -18.43 4.48
C ALA A 197 -21.52 -18.60 4.20
N ASN A 198 -21.11 -18.76 2.93
CA ASN A 198 -19.71 -18.91 2.57
C ASN A 198 -18.85 -17.71 2.99
N ARG A 199 -19.38 -16.47 2.85
CA ARG A 199 -18.66 -15.27 3.29
C ARG A 199 -18.55 -15.19 4.81
N ALA A 200 -19.63 -15.46 5.53
CA ALA A 200 -19.64 -15.47 6.98
C ALA A 200 -18.75 -16.58 7.56
N GLN A 201 -18.80 -17.78 6.97
CA GLN A 201 -17.93 -18.90 7.35
C GLN A 201 -16.44 -18.55 7.14
N TYR A 202 -16.12 -17.89 6.05
CA TYR A 202 -14.75 -17.44 5.78
C TYR A 202 -14.22 -16.54 6.89
N VAL A 203 -15.04 -15.66 7.48
CA VAL A 203 -14.66 -14.84 8.63
C VAL A 203 -14.38 -15.71 9.85
N VAL A 204 -15.25 -16.67 10.13
CA VAL A 204 -15.12 -17.56 11.28
C VAL A 204 -13.82 -18.38 11.21
N GLU A 205 -13.46 -18.84 10.02
CA GLU A 205 -12.29 -19.69 9.82
C GLU A 205 -10.95 -18.91 9.74
N ASN A 206 -10.96 -17.69 9.19
CA ASN A 206 -9.72 -16.99 8.84
C ASN A 206 -9.47 -15.73 9.68
N TYR A 207 -10.51 -15.19 10.33
CA TYR A 207 -10.43 -13.91 11.06
C TYR A 207 -10.89 -14.04 12.52
N GLU A 208 -10.46 -15.10 13.18
CA GLU A 208 -10.68 -15.28 14.61
C GLU A 208 -10.19 -14.04 15.40
N ARG A 209 -10.84 -13.76 16.54
CA ARG A 209 -10.48 -12.65 17.42
C ARG A 209 -10.50 -11.27 16.71
N THR A 210 -11.47 -11.08 15.82
CA THR A 210 -11.77 -9.77 15.22
C THR A 210 -13.15 -9.29 15.69
N PRO A 211 -13.40 -7.97 15.69
CA PRO A 211 -14.74 -7.43 16.01
C PRO A 211 -15.85 -7.94 15.07
N ALA A 212 -15.51 -8.38 13.89
CA ALA A 212 -16.43 -8.91 12.88
C ALA A 212 -16.96 -10.31 13.21
N MET A 213 -16.29 -11.06 14.09
CA MET A 213 -16.58 -12.48 14.37
C MET A 213 -18.00 -12.71 14.86
N LYS A 214 -18.49 -11.90 15.80
CA LYS A 214 -19.87 -12.03 16.33
C LYS A 214 -20.90 -11.87 15.20
N GLN A 215 -20.76 -10.81 14.41
CA GLN A 215 -21.66 -10.53 13.28
C GLN A 215 -21.61 -11.63 12.19
N ALA A 216 -20.44 -12.21 11.98
CA ALA A 216 -20.29 -13.33 11.04
C ALA A 216 -21.03 -14.57 11.53
N LEU A 217 -20.93 -14.92 12.82
CA LEU A 217 -21.67 -16.04 13.41
C LEU A 217 -23.19 -15.82 13.34
N GLU A 218 -23.67 -14.61 13.65
CA GLU A 218 -25.09 -14.25 13.53
C GLU A 218 -25.61 -14.41 12.10
N LEU A 219 -24.89 -13.90 11.10
CA LEU A 219 -25.23 -14.02 9.69
C LEU A 219 -25.18 -15.49 9.20
N LEU A 220 -24.23 -16.25 9.71
CA LEU A 220 -24.10 -17.68 9.36
C LEU A 220 -25.29 -18.48 9.87
N ILE A 221 -25.75 -18.21 11.09
CA ILE A 221 -26.96 -18.81 11.66
C ILE A 221 -28.17 -18.49 10.78
N GLU A 222 -28.38 -17.20 10.47
CA GLU A 222 -29.50 -16.73 9.65
C GLU A 222 -29.49 -17.38 8.26
N ALA A 223 -28.31 -17.46 7.64
CA ALA A 223 -28.16 -18.10 6.33
C ALA A 223 -28.45 -19.60 6.36
N TYR A 224 -27.97 -20.34 7.38
CA TYR A 224 -28.22 -21.77 7.52
C TYR A 224 -29.71 -22.08 7.84
N ASP A 225 -30.34 -21.24 8.68
CA ASP A 225 -31.80 -21.37 8.90
C ASP A 225 -32.57 -21.18 7.60
N GLY A 226 -32.27 -20.17 6.81
CA GLY A 226 -32.91 -19.90 5.55
C GLY A 226 -32.65 -20.99 4.49
N LEU A 227 -31.57 -21.76 4.59
CA LEU A 227 -31.25 -22.92 3.75
C LEU A 227 -31.85 -24.23 4.25
N GLY A 228 -32.48 -24.24 5.43
CA GLY A 228 -32.97 -25.46 6.07
C GLY A 228 -31.86 -26.39 6.60
N MET A 229 -30.67 -25.85 6.84
CA MET A 229 -29.50 -26.58 7.37
C MET A 229 -29.48 -26.56 8.91
N GLU A 230 -30.51 -27.14 9.52
CA GLU A 230 -30.78 -27.07 10.95
C GLU A 230 -29.59 -27.46 11.83
N GLN A 231 -28.89 -28.54 11.49
CA GLN A 231 -27.75 -29.02 12.27
C GLN A 231 -26.62 -28.00 12.28
N LEU A 232 -26.28 -27.41 11.14
CA LEU A 232 -25.22 -26.37 11.02
C LEU A 232 -25.60 -25.08 11.76
N ALA A 233 -26.88 -24.70 11.68
CA ALA A 233 -27.40 -23.55 12.43
C ALA A 233 -27.28 -23.77 13.95
N GLN A 234 -27.64 -24.98 14.45
CA GLN A 234 -27.52 -25.31 15.89
C GLN A 234 -26.06 -25.34 16.34
N ASP A 235 -25.17 -25.93 15.54
CA ASP A 235 -23.73 -25.96 15.83
C ASP A 235 -23.15 -24.55 15.90
N THR A 236 -23.52 -23.68 14.96
CA THR A 236 -23.09 -22.27 14.95
C THR A 236 -23.63 -21.49 16.15
N ARG A 237 -24.90 -21.75 16.59
CA ARG A 237 -25.45 -21.16 17.82
C ARG A 237 -24.66 -21.58 19.05
N ARG A 238 -24.25 -22.86 19.14
CA ARG A 238 -23.41 -23.31 20.25
C ARG A 238 -22.07 -22.61 20.29
N VAL A 239 -21.44 -22.40 19.11
CA VAL A 239 -20.18 -21.65 19.01
C VAL A 239 -20.37 -20.21 19.44
N LEU A 240 -21.45 -19.54 19.00
CA LEU A 240 -21.76 -18.17 19.41
C LEU A 240 -21.95 -18.07 20.94
N ALA A 241 -22.79 -18.92 21.52
CA ALA A 241 -23.07 -18.93 22.95
C ALA A 241 -21.80 -19.18 23.80
N LEU A 242 -20.93 -20.12 23.38
CA LEU A 242 -19.68 -20.40 24.07
C LEU A 242 -18.74 -19.17 24.06
N ASN A 243 -18.63 -18.47 22.95
CA ASN A 243 -17.81 -17.28 22.87
C ASN A 243 -18.39 -16.11 23.69
N GLU A 244 -19.71 -15.97 23.79
CA GLU A 244 -20.37 -14.99 24.63
C GLU A 244 -20.14 -15.29 26.13
N GLU A 245 -20.29 -16.56 26.54
CA GLU A 245 -20.00 -17.00 27.90
C GLU A 245 -18.55 -16.73 28.30
N GLN A 246 -17.61 -17.00 27.41
CA GLN A 246 -16.19 -16.74 27.62
C GLN A 246 -15.84 -15.25 27.58
N GLY A 247 -16.76 -14.38 27.18
CA GLY A 247 -16.55 -12.95 27.08
C GLY A 247 -15.64 -12.54 25.92
N THR A 248 -15.43 -13.41 24.90
CA THR A 248 -14.53 -13.17 23.78
C THR A 248 -14.83 -11.87 23.02
N PHE A 249 -16.08 -11.42 23.01
CA PHE A 249 -16.49 -10.21 22.28
C PHE A 249 -16.44 -8.92 23.10
N LYS A 250 -16.26 -8.98 24.43
CA LYS A 250 -16.31 -7.81 25.33
C LYS A 250 -15.22 -6.79 25.05
N ASP A 251 -14.04 -7.24 24.71
CA ASP A 251 -12.90 -6.37 24.40
C ASP A 251 -13.12 -5.51 23.16
N PHE A 252 -13.99 -5.96 22.25
CA PHE A 252 -14.33 -5.25 21.01
C PHE A 252 -15.52 -4.30 21.19
N GLU A 253 -16.46 -4.59 22.09
CA GLU A 253 -17.64 -3.76 22.38
C GLU A 253 -17.25 -2.46 23.09
N THR A 254 -16.21 -2.49 23.94
CA THR A 254 -15.71 -1.33 24.69
C THR A 254 -14.81 -0.41 23.86
N ALA A 255 -14.27 -0.89 22.76
CA ALA A 255 -13.51 -0.09 21.82
C ALA A 255 -14.46 0.82 21.01
N LYS A 256 -14.81 2.01 21.59
CA LYS A 256 -15.49 3.05 20.79
C LYS A 256 -14.76 3.23 19.46
N PRO A 257 -15.49 3.34 18.33
CA PRO A 257 -14.88 3.67 17.06
C PRO A 257 -14.27 5.08 17.21
N ARG A 258 -13.01 5.13 17.61
CA ARG A 258 -12.22 6.35 17.43
C ARG A 258 -12.14 6.53 15.93
N THR A 259 -12.65 7.64 15.44
CA THR A 259 -12.55 8.06 14.05
C THR A 259 -11.11 7.85 13.59
N LEU A 260 -10.89 6.74 12.92
CA LEU A 260 -9.57 6.22 12.54
C LEU A 260 -8.82 7.19 11.63
N GLY A 261 -9.54 8.02 10.86
CA GLY A 261 -8.94 9.05 10.04
C GLY A 261 -7.99 9.99 10.79
N ARG A 262 -8.30 10.35 12.02
CA ARG A 262 -7.46 11.25 12.83
C ARG A 262 -6.23 10.54 13.43
N LYS A 263 -6.37 9.27 13.83
CA LYS A 263 -5.25 8.49 14.39
C LYS A 263 -4.29 7.96 13.33
N VAL A 264 -4.81 7.56 12.18
CA VAL A 264 -3.97 7.16 11.05
C VAL A 264 -3.20 8.37 10.53
N TRP A 265 -3.80 9.56 10.58
CA TRP A 265 -3.15 10.80 10.17
C TRP A 265 -2.06 11.26 11.12
N ASP A 266 -2.32 11.22 12.42
CA ASP A 266 -1.30 11.51 13.45
C ASP A 266 -0.17 10.46 13.43
N PHE A 267 -0.44 9.27 12.91
CA PHE A 267 0.49 8.16 12.80
C PHE A 267 1.28 8.16 11.48
N ILE A 268 0.70 8.68 10.39
CA ILE A 268 1.40 8.94 9.12
C ILE A 268 2.33 10.17 9.25
N GLY A 269 2.16 10.95 10.28
CA GLY A 269 3.02 12.08 10.64
C GLY A 269 4.43 11.71 11.11
N LEU A 270 5.02 10.63 10.61
CA LEU A 270 6.45 10.30 10.73
C LEU A 270 7.37 11.39 10.12
N ASP A 271 6.79 12.46 9.58
CA ASP A 271 7.51 13.60 8.99
C ASP A 271 7.76 14.77 9.96
N ARG A 272 7.51 14.57 11.27
CA ARG A 272 7.89 15.58 12.27
C ARG A 272 8.99 15.04 13.16
N ASN A 273 10.22 15.04 12.60
CA ASN A 273 11.49 15.40 13.24
C ASN A 273 12.62 15.34 12.23
#